data_90345dd17337487eed88d52dc6a9afc1
#
_entry.id   90345dd17337487eed88d52dc6a9afc1
#
_cell.length_a   1.000
_cell.length_b   1.000
_cell.length_c   1.000
_cell.angle_alpha   90.00
_cell.angle_beta   90.00
_cell.angle_gamma   90.00
#
_symmetry.space_group_name_H-M   'P 1'
#
loop_
_entity.id
_entity.type
_entity.pdbx_description
1 polymer ?
#
loop_
_entity_poly.entity_id
_entity_poly.type
_entity_poly.pdbx_seq_one_letter_code
_entity_poly.pdbx_strand_id
1 'polypeptide(L)'
;MASLLDRKKTAAQVVALARSDEKISAQVLLKGIFTEFIEFHGDRGFADDPAIIGGLAYLNEQPVTVIVTNKGQIPEEKLQTHFGCPEPAGYRKALRLAQQAAKFQRPVIFLVNTAGAYPGKSAEENGQGEAIARNLLEFSTLPTPIISVIYGEGGSGGALALACGDRVWMLENSTYSVLSPEGFAAILWKDSSRADEAAEVLQLTPEKLLQQKIIEGIIPESHSQRRLCRAIKKTITTEMMQLQQLKTTQLLEQRRLRFRKF
;
A
#
# COMPACT_ATOMS: atom_id res chain seq x y z
N MET A 1 -14.36 -37.39 -3.96
CA MET A 1 -14.06 -36.48 -2.83
C MET A 1 -13.50 -35.22 -3.41
N ALA A 2 -14.35 -34.23 -3.73
CA ALA A 2 -13.87 -32.91 -4.14
C ALA A 2 -13.28 -32.21 -2.92
N SER A 3 -12.06 -31.75 -3.06
CA SER A 3 -11.22 -31.14 -2.02
C SER A 3 -11.96 -29.94 -1.41
N LEU A 4 -12.01 -29.87 -0.08
CA LEU A 4 -12.47 -28.73 0.73
C LEU A 4 -11.65 -27.43 0.52
N LEU A 5 -10.70 -27.45 -0.42
CA LEU A 5 -9.71 -26.40 -0.68
C LEU A 5 -10.11 -25.39 -1.76
N ASP A 6 -11.28 -25.54 -2.40
CA ASP A 6 -11.67 -24.72 -3.57
C ASP A 6 -12.93 -23.86 -3.32
N ARG A 7 -13.25 -23.57 -2.07
CA ARG A 7 -14.36 -22.66 -1.78
C ARG A 7 -13.86 -21.22 -1.87
N LYS A 8 -14.26 -20.54 -2.93
CA LYS A 8 -13.99 -19.09 -3.10
C LYS A 8 -14.41 -18.35 -1.84
N LYS A 9 -13.46 -17.58 -1.25
CA LYS A 9 -13.72 -16.78 -0.05
C LYS A 9 -14.77 -15.70 -0.35
N THR A 10 -15.63 -15.40 0.62
CA THR A 10 -16.52 -14.24 0.55
C THR A 10 -15.72 -12.95 0.75
N ALA A 11 -16.27 -11.80 0.33
CA ALA A 11 -15.60 -10.51 0.56
C ALA A 11 -15.39 -10.24 2.06
N ALA A 12 -16.35 -10.59 2.91
CA ALA A 12 -16.23 -10.49 4.37
C ALA A 12 -15.08 -11.34 4.92
N GLN A 13 -14.87 -12.56 4.43
CA GLN A 13 -13.73 -13.39 4.81
C GLN A 13 -12.41 -12.77 4.38
N VAL A 14 -12.33 -12.18 3.17
CA VAL A 14 -11.14 -11.47 2.72
C VAL A 14 -10.86 -10.26 3.58
N VAL A 15 -11.88 -9.48 3.96
CA VAL A 15 -11.75 -8.34 4.90
C VAL A 15 -11.18 -8.80 6.24
N ALA A 16 -11.73 -9.86 6.82
CA ALA A 16 -11.24 -10.40 8.10
C ALA A 16 -9.77 -10.83 8.02
N LEU A 17 -9.38 -11.51 6.92
CA LEU A 17 -7.99 -11.92 6.70
C LEU A 17 -7.05 -10.72 6.45
N ALA A 18 -7.49 -9.69 5.74
CA ALA A 18 -6.72 -8.48 5.51
C ALA A 18 -6.40 -7.72 6.80
N ARG A 19 -7.30 -7.79 7.78
CA ARG A 19 -7.20 -7.15 9.11
C ARG A 19 -6.50 -8.00 10.16
N SER A 20 -6.31 -9.29 9.88
CA SER A 20 -5.75 -10.25 10.83
C SER A 20 -4.38 -9.81 11.36
N ASP A 21 -4.15 -10.03 12.65
CA ASP A 21 -2.84 -9.87 13.29
C ASP A 21 -1.80 -10.89 12.80
N GLU A 22 -2.25 -11.95 12.11
CA GLU A 22 -1.37 -12.94 11.47
C GLU A 22 -0.79 -12.46 10.14
N LYS A 23 -1.23 -11.29 9.65
CA LYS A 23 -0.63 -10.70 8.44
C LYS A 23 0.87 -10.48 8.62
N ILE A 24 1.61 -10.71 7.54
CA ILE A 24 3.04 -10.46 7.51
C ILE A 24 3.35 -9.01 7.93
N SER A 25 4.30 -8.81 8.82
CA SER A 25 4.65 -7.48 9.31
C SER A 25 5.57 -6.72 8.36
N ALA A 26 5.60 -5.39 8.50
CA ALA A 26 6.50 -4.50 7.76
C ALA A 26 7.97 -4.92 7.91
N GLN A 27 8.40 -5.27 9.12
CA GLN A 27 9.76 -5.68 9.44
C GLN A 27 10.14 -7.00 8.75
N VAL A 28 9.21 -7.97 8.70
CA VAL A 28 9.45 -9.25 8.00
C VAL A 28 9.54 -9.02 6.50
N LEU A 29 8.71 -8.17 5.93
CA LEU A 29 8.79 -7.80 4.51
C LEU A 29 10.12 -7.12 4.17
N LEU A 30 10.53 -6.13 4.97
CA LEU A 30 11.80 -5.43 4.77
C LEU A 30 12.97 -6.40 4.79
N LYS A 31 13.08 -7.23 5.82
CA LYS A 31 14.16 -8.21 5.97
C LYS A 31 14.11 -9.35 4.94
N GLY A 32 12.90 -9.75 4.50
CA GLY A 32 12.73 -10.91 3.62
C GLY A 32 12.85 -10.59 2.13
N ILE A 33 12.65 -9.32 1.74
CA ILE A 33 12.65 -8.88 0.34
C ILE A 33 13.94 -8.14 -0.02
N PHE A 34 14.43 -7.28 0.88
CA PHE A 34 15.53 -6.35 0.63
C PHE A 34 16.77 -6.70 1.44
N THR A 35 17.90 -6.14 1.03
CA THR A 35 19.17 -6.21 1.76
C THR A 35 19.68 -4.78 2.06
N GLU A 36 20.51 -4.64 3.09
CA GLU A 36 21.18 -3.38 3.48
C GLU A 36 20.20 -2.20 3.64
N PHE A 37 19.05 -2.45 4.29
CA PHE A 37 18.09 -1.40 4.53
C PHE A 37 18.62 -0.35 5.51
N ILE A 38 18.62 0.91 5.07
CA ILE A 38 18.98 2.10 5.86
C ILE A 38 17.74 2.96 5.99
N GLU A 39 17.21 3.06 7.21
CA GLU A 39 16.01 3.85 7.50
C GLU A 39 16.32 5.35 7.54
N PHE A 40 15.39 6.15 7.02
CA PHE A 40 15.41 7.60 7.11
C PHE A 40 14.17 8.12 7.84
N HIS A 41 14.41 8.99 8.80
CA HIS A 41 13.40 9.55 9.67
C HIS A 41 13.01 10.98 9.32
N GLY A 42 11.79 11.36 9.73
CA GLY A 42 11.26 12.71 9.70
C GLY A 42 10.84 13.22 8.32
N ASP A 43 9.92 14.17 8.33
CA ASP A 43 9.38 14.83 7.14
C ASP A 43 10.18 16.07 6.70
N ARG A 44 11.18 16.49 7.49
CA ARG A 44 11.96 17.75 7.36
C ARG A 44 11.12 19.01 7.55
N GLY A 45 9.94 18.88 8.11
CA GLY A 45 9.04 20.00 8.40
C GLY A 45 8.62 20.06 9.85
N PHE A 46 7.97 19.03 10.34
CA PHE A 46 7.31 19.05 11.63
C PHE A 46 7.67 17.86 12.54
N ALA A 47 7.59 16.62 12.03
CA ALA A 47 7.73 15.44 12.87
C ALA A 47 8.23 14.22 12.08
N ASP A 48 8.40 13.10 12.80
CA ASP A 48 8.44 11.76 12.23
C ASP A 48 7.14 11.02 12.53
N ASP A 49 6.81 10.04 11.70
CA ASP A 49 5.64 9.18 11.88
C ASP A 49 6.08 7.72 11.82
N PRO A 50 5.96 6.96 12.93
CA PRO A 50 6.32 5.54 12.97
C PRO A 50 5.37 4.63 12.17
N ALA A 51 4.21 5.13 11.75
CA ALA A 51 3.31 4.41 10.84
C ALA A 51 3.89 4.28 9.41
N ILE A 52 4.91 5.06 9.07
CA ILE A 52 5.66 4.96 7.82
C ILE A 52 7.13 4.66 8.11
N ILE A 53 7.59 3.50 7.70
CA ILE A 53 9.01 3.15 7.65
C ILE A 53 9.49 3.41 6.23
N GLY A 54 10.58 4.16 6.05
CA GLY A 54 11.07 4.46 4.72
C GLY A 54 12.58 4.64 4.68
N GLY A 55 13.21 4.24 3.57
CA GLY A 55 14.65 4.31 3.46
C GLY A 55 15.19 3.77 2.14
N LEU A 56 16.49 3.53 2.13
CA LEU A 56 17.23 2.94 1.03
C LEU A 56 17.47 1.47 1.28
N ALA A 57 17.47 0.67 0.21
CA ALA A 57 17.80 -0.75 0.28
C ALA A 57 18.32 -1.24 -1.07
N TYR A 58 18.76 -2.48 -1.11
CA TYR A 58 19.01 -3.19 -2.36
C TYR A 58 17.92 -4.24 -2.63
N LEU A 59 17.47 -4.28 -3.88
CA LEU A 59 16.65 -5.35 -4.44
C LEU A 59 17.46 -6.04 -5.54
N ASN A 60 18.00 -7.24 -5.26
CA ASN A 60 18.91 -7.94 -6.20
C ASN A 60 20.04 -7.01 -6.70
N GLU A 61 20.82 -6.46 -5.78
CA GLU A 61 21.96 -5.56 -6.05
C GLU A 61 21.59 -4.18 -6.64
N GLN A 62 20.32 -3.95 -6.98
CA GLN A 62 19.86 -2.68 -7.47
C GLN A 62 19.39 -1.78 -6.31
N PRO A 63 19.90 -0.53 -6.19
CA PRO A 63 19.45 0.40 -5.18
C PRO A 63 18.01 0.85 -5.45
N VAL A 64 17.18 0.79 -4.42
CA VAL A 64 15.78 1.18 -4.44
C VAL A 64 15.45 2.05 -3.23
N THR A 65 14.37 2.83 -3.33
CA THR A 65 13.75 3.48 -2.19
C THR A 65 12.53 2.67 -1.78
N VAL A 66 12.47 2.27 -0.51
CA VAL A 66 11.38 1.45 0.04
C VAL A 66 10.61 2.27 1.06
N ILE A 67 9.29 2.22 0.97
CA ILE A 67 8.37 2.90 1.88
C ILE A 67 7.29 1.89 2.27
N VAL A 68 7.14 1.64 3.56
CA VAL A 68 6.25 0.61 4.08
C VAL A 68 5.35 1.20 5.15
N THR A 69 4.06 0.93 5.09
CA THR A 69 3.17 1.23 6.21
C THR A 69 3.39 0.22 7.33
N ASN A 70 3.42 0.68 8.56
CA ASN A 70 3.71 -0.12 9.74
C ASN A 70 2.54 -0.08 10.73
N LYS A 71 1.91 -1.21 10.98
CA LYS A 71 0.82 -1.34 11.97
C LYS A 71 1.31 -1.54 13.41
N GLY A 72 2.62 -1.75 13.59
CA GLY A 72 3.15 -2.25 14.87
C GLY A 72 2.86 -3.74 15.08
N GLN A 73 3.59 -4.38 15.97
CA GLN A 73 3.42 -5.81 16.29
C GLN A 73 2.88 -6.03 17.71
N ILE A 74 3.36 -5.25 18.66
CA ILE A 74 2.91 -5.27 20.06
C ILE A 74 1.94 -4.12 20.33
N PRO A 75 1.11 -4.18 21.39
CA PRO A 75 0.10 -3.15 21.69
C PRO A 75 0.66 -1.73 21.72
N GLU A 76 1.82 -1.53 22.31
CA GLU A 76 2.47 -0.24 22.44
C GLU A 76 2.86 0.34 21.07
N GLU A 77 3.43 -0.49 20.19
CA GLU A 77 3.77 -0.10 18.82
C GLU A 77 2.50 0.22 18.01
N LYS A 78 1.45 -0.60 18.15
CA LYS A 78 0.18 -0.38 17.45
C LYS A 78 -0.44 0.97 17.83
N LEU A 79 -0.36 1.37 19.08
CA LEU A 79 -0.82 2.69 19.53
C LEU A 79 0.03 3.82 18.93
N GLN A 80 1.35 3.68 18.93
CA GLN A 80 2.26 4.67 18.37
C GLN A 80 2.11 4.85 16.86
N THR A 81 1.79 3.77 16.16
CA THR A 81 1.56 3.78 14.70
C THR A 81 0.10 4.04 14.32
N HIS A 82 -0.76 4.38 15.28
CA HIS A 82 -2.21 4.48 15.06
C HIS A 82 -2.77 3.29 14.28
N PHE A 83 -2.33 2.07 14.63
CA PHE A 83 -2.69 0.83 13.93
C PHE A 83 -2.39 0.86 12.42
N GLY A 84 -1.33 1.56 12.02
CA GLY A 84 -0.91 1.72 10.64
C GLY A 84 -1.66 2.80 9.87
N CYS A 85 -2.28 3.75 10.57
CA CYS A 85 -2.92 4.92 9.97
C CYS A 85 -1.95 6.11 10.01
N PRO A 86 -1.32 6.49 8.88
CA PRO A 86 -0.31 7.53 8.89
C PRO A 86 -0.88 8.92 9.19
N GLU A 87 -0.09 9.71 9.91
CA GLU A 87 -0.25 11.14 10.09
C GLU A 87 0.33 11.94 8.90
N PRO A 88 0.09 13.26 8.83
CA PRO A 88 0.64 14.11 7.76
C PRO A 88 2.15 14.00 7.60
N ALA A 89 2.90 13.86 8.71
CA ALA A 89 4.36 13.69 8.68
C ALA A 89 4.79 12.42 7.95
N GLY A 90 4.01 11.32 8.06
CA GLY A 90 4.26 10.07 7.34
C GLY A 90 4.12 10.24 5.83
N TYR A 91 3.07 10.90 5.37
CA TYR A 91 2.86 11.20 3.95
C TYR A 91 3.93 12.13 3.39
N ARG A 92 4.31 13.19 4.14
CA ARG A 92 5.39 14.09 3.75
C ARG A 92 6.75 13.39 3.73
N LYS A 93 7.02 12.49 4.70
CA LYS A 93 8.22 11.63 4.69
C LYS A 93 8.25 10.74 3.45
N ALA A 94 7.14 10.09 3.11
CA ALA A 94 7.01 9.28 1.91
C ALA A 94 7.30 10.08 0.63
N LEU A 95 6.71 11.27 0.49
CA LEU A 95 6.96 12.17 -0.63
C LEU A 95 8.43 12.58 -0.74
N ARG A 96 9.01 13.02 0.37
CA ARG A 96 10.42 13.44 0.42
C ARG A 96 11.36 12.32 -0.05
N LEU A 97 11.13 11.09 0.40
CA LEU A 97 11.93 9.92 0.01
C LEU A 97 11.75 9.58 -1.47
N ALA A 98 10.53 9.68 -1.99
CA ALA A 98 10.25 9.44 -3.39
C ALA A 98 10.86 10.53 -4.31
N GLN A 99 10.81 11.81 -3.91
CA GLN A 99 11.48 12.88 -4.63
C GLN A 99 13.00 12.71 -4.64
N GLN A 100 13.58 12.27 -3.51
CA GLN A 100 15.00 11.91 -3.47
C GLN A 100 15.29 10.71 -4.39
N ALA A 101 14.40 9.71 -4.43
CA ALA A 101 14.55 8.57 -5.34
C ALA A 101 14.61 9.01 -6.80
N ALA A 102 13.71 9.89 -7.23
CA ALA A 102 13.70 10.43 -8.59
C ALA A 102 14.98 11.18 -8.92
N LYS A 103 15.48 12.02 -8.00
CA LYS A 103 16.75 12.75 -8.18
C LYS A 103 17.94 11.81 -8.44
N PHE A 104 17.94 10.63 -7.82
CA PHE A 104 19.00 9.63 -7.97
C PHE A 104 18.61 8.45 -8.88
N GLN A 105 17.52 8.58 -9.62
CA GLN A 105 17.01 7.58 -10.57
C GLN A 105 16.78 6.19 -9.94
N ARG A 106 16.39 6.15 -8.67
CA ARG A 106 16.04 4.92 -7.97
C ARG A 106 14.54 4.64 -8.09
N PRO A 107 14.12 3.41 -8.39
CA PRO A 107 12.73 3.02 -8.28
C PRO A 107 12.20 3.17 -6.85
N VAL A 108 10.92 3.48 -6.73
CA VAL A 108 10.21 3.58 -5.45
C VAL A 108 9.28 2.38 -5.30
N ILE A 109 9.36 1.73 -4.14
CA ILE A 109 8.55 0.57 -3.80
C ILE A 109 7.73 0.91 -2.57
N PHE A 110 6.40 0.90 -2.71
CA PHE A 110 5.47 1.02 -1.61
C PHE A 110 4.93 -0.35 -1.20
N LEU A 111 4.98 -0.65 0.09
CA LEU A 111 4.28 -1.80 0.69
C LEU A 111 3.20 -1.23 1.60
N VAL A 112 1.93 -1.46 1.26
CA VAL A 112 0.80 -0.75 1.86
C VAL A 112 -0.09 -1.70 2.66
N ASN A 113 -0.30 -1.39 3.93
CA ASN A 113 -1.30 -2.01 4.80
C ASN A 113 -1.80 -0.95 5.79
N THR A 114 -2.84 -0.25 5.42
CA THR A 114 -3.45 0.81 6.21
C THR A 114 -4.96 0.82 6.04
N ALA A 115 -5.68 1.02 7.14
CA ALA A 115 -7.13 1.25 7.08
C ALA A 115 -7.48 2.63 6.50
N GLY A 116 -6.51 3.54 6.42
CA GLY A 116 -6.64 4.89 5.92
C GLY A 116 -5.68 5.85 6.64
N ALA A 117 -5.80 7.13 6.34
CA ALA A 117 -5.09 8.18 7.06
C ALA A 117 -5.64 8.34 8.49
N TYR A 118 -4.80 8.73 9.44
CA TYR A 118 -5.23 8.94 10.82
C TYR A 118 -6.24 10.10 10.91
N PRO A 119 -7.47 9.86 11.43
CA PRO A 119 -8.55 10.85 11.43
C PRO A 119 -8.54 11.70 12.71
N GLY A 120 -7.42 11.82 13.42
CA GLY A 120 -7.32 12.57 14.66
C GLY A 120 -7.28 14.07 14.42
N LYS A 121 -7.75 14.85 15.42
CA LYS A 121 -7.75 16.32 15.38
C LYS A 121 -6.36 16.88 15.06
N SER A 122 -5.31 16.33 15.70
CA SER A 122 -3.93 16.75 15.45
C SER A 122 -3.50 16.56 14.00
N ALA A 123 -3.95 15.49 13.35
CA ALA A 123 -3.63 15.23 11.95
C ALA A 123 -4.31 16.26 11.03
N GLU A 124 -5.57 16.58 11.29
CA GLU A 124 -6.30 17.62 10.52
C GLU A 124 -5.65 18.99 10.69
N GLU A 125 -5.29 19.40 11.92
CA GLU A 125 -4.60 20.65 12.22
C GLU A 125 -3.21 20.75 11.57
N ASN A 126 -2.55 19.60 11.35
CA ASN A 126 -1.24 19.50 10.68
C ASN A 126 -1.33 19.23 9.17
N GLY A 127 -2.52 19.34 8.56
CA GLY A 127 -2.72 19.32 7.12
C GLY A 127 -2.78 17.92 6.51
N GLN A 128 -3.59 17.00 7.12
CA GLN A 128 -3.75 15.63 6.61
C GLN A 128 -4.22 15.59 5.15
N GLY A 129 -5.27 16.34 4.83
CA GLY A 129 -5.80 16.41 3.47
C GLY A 129 -4.80 16.97 2.47
N GLU A 130 -4.05 18.01 2.85
CA GLU A 130 -2.99 18.61 2.01
C GLU A 130 -1.86 17.60 1.75
N ALA A 131 -1.37 16.90 2.77
CA ALA A 131 -0.30 15.93 2.63
C ALA A 131 -0.67 14.78 1.68
N ILE A 132 -1.91 14.27 1.77
CA ILE A 132 -2.45 13.27 0.84
C ILE A 132 -2.55 13.82 -0.58
N ALA A 133 -3.16 14.98 -0.76
CA ALA A 133 -3.34 15.61 -2.07
C ALA A 133 -1.99 15.91 -2.74
N ARG A 134 -1.00 16.35 -1.95
CA ARG A 134 0.35 16.60 -2.43
C ARG A 134 1.04 15.34 -2.92
N ASN A 135 0.91 14.22 -2.21
CA ASN A 135 1.44 12.93 -2.66
C ASN A 135 0.82 12.52 -4.01
N LEU A 136 -0.50 12.62 -4.17
CA LEU A 136 -1.19 12.29 -5.42
C LEU A 136 -0.67 13.13 -6.58
N LEU A 137 -0.56 14.44 -6.37
CA LEU A 137 -0.07 15.37 -7.39
C LEU A 137 1.38 15.07 -7.79
N GLU A 138 2.27 15.01 -6.82
CA GLU A 138 3.71 14.86 -7.05
C GLU A 138 4.07 13.48 -7.62
N PHE A 139 3.45 12.40 -7.12
CA PHE A 139 3.73 11.05 -7.65
C PHE A 139 3.22 10.88 -9.07
N SER A 140 2.16 11.60 -9.47
CA SER A 140 1.64 11.55 -10.83
C SER A 140 2.68 11.96 -11.89
N THR A 141 3.62 12.83 -11.51
CA THR A 141 4.66 13.40 -12.39
C THR A 141 6.08 12.98 -12.02
N LEU A 142 6.25 12.11 -11.03
CA LEU A 142 7.57 11.72 -10.53
C LEU A 142 8.34 10.90 -11.58
N PRO A 143 9.52 11.34 -12.07
CA PRO A 143 10.23 10.72 -13.19
C PRO A 143 11.05 9.48 -12.79
N THR A 144 10.45 8.56 -12.05
CA THR A 144 11.03 7.27 -11.69
C THR A 144 9.94 6.20 -11.55
N PRO A 145 10.24 4.91 -11.76
CA PRO A 145 9.28 3.83 -11.54
C PRO A 145 8.72 3.80 -10.11
N ILE A 146 7.41 3.65 -9.99
CA ILE A 146 6.70 3.51 -8.72
C ILE A 146 5.88 2.22 -8.74
N ILE A 147 6.17 1.29 -7.84
CA ILE A 147 5.47 0.02 -7.69
C ILE A 147 4.88 -0.06 -6.30
N SER A 148 3.60 -0.36 -6.21
CA SER A 148 2.91 -0.52 -4.92
C SER A 148 2.39 -1.95 -4.76
N VAL A 149 2.55 -2.52 -3.58
CA VAL A 149 1.97 -3.81 -3.19
C VAL A 149 1.10 -3.60 -1.96
N ILE A 150 -0.19 -3.85 -2.09
CA ILE A 150 -1.13 -3.84 -0.97
C ILE A 150 -1.09 -5.22 -0.33
N TYR A 151 -0.59 -5.31 0.92
CA TYR A 151 -0.38 -6.58 1.59
C TYR A 151 -1.35 -6.89 2.74
N GLY A 152 -2.29 -5.97 3.00
CA GLY A 152 -3.37 -6.11 3.96
C GLY A 152 -4.52 -5.18 3.57
N GLU A 153 -4.82 -4.18 4.37
CA GLU A 153 -5.81 -3.18 4.02
C GLU A 153 -5.21 -2.07 3.15
N GLY A 154 -5.95 -1.65 2.12
CA GLY A 154 -5.71 -0.47 1.32
C GLY A 154 -6.89 0.49 1.45
N GLY A 155 -6.90 1.30 2.53
CA GLY A 155 -8.05 2.14 2.87
C GLY A 155 -7.97 3.56 2.31
N SER A 156 -8.99 3.92 1.51
CA SER A 156 -9.34 5.30 1.14
C SER A 156 -8.18 6.12 0.54
N GLY A 157 -8.26 7.44 0.68
CA GLY A 157 -7.22 8.37 0.23
C GLY A 157 -5.85 8.12 0.86
N GLY A 158 -5.82 7.59 2.09
CA GLY A 158 -4.58 7.25 2.79
C GLY A 158 -3.77 6.17 2.07
N ALA A 159 -4.41 5.11 1.61
CA ALA A 159 -3.75 4.09 0.79
C ALA A 159 -3.47 4.60 -0.63
N LEU A 160 -4.42 5.34 -1.24
CA LEU A 160 -4.26 5.87 -2.59
C LEU A 160 -3.04 6.79 -2.69
N ALA A 161 -2.77 7.61 -1.66
CA ALA A 161 -1.60 8.48 -1.59
C ALA A 161 -0.25 7.75 -1.62
N LEU A 162 -0.26 6.41 -1.46
CA LEU A 162 0.92 5.53 -1.53
C LEU A 162 0.80 4.49 -2.66
N ALA A 163 -0.36 4.41 -3.31
CA ALA A 163 -0.67 3.43 -4.36
C ALA A 163 -1.05 4.07 -5.71
N CYS A 164 -0.67 5.33 -5.95
CA CYS A 164 -0.93 6.05 -7.19
C CYS A 164 0.22 5.96 -8.22
N GLY A 165 1.00 4.89 -8.19
CA GLY A 165 2.14 4.67 -9.08
C GLY A 165 1.83 3.97 -10.39
N ASP A 166 2.89 3.44 -11.03
CA ASP A 166 2.82 2.77 -12.34
C ASP A 166 2.18 1.39 -12.27
N ARG A 167 2.38 0.68 -11.15
CA ARG A 167 1.88 -0.68 -10.91
C ARG A 167 1.34 -0.81 -9.51
N VAL A 168 0.19 -1.45 -9.37
CA VAL A 168 -0.41 -1.79 -8.08
C VAL A 168 -0.73 -3.28 -8.06
N TRP A 169 -0.07 -4.01 -7.18
CA TRP A 169 -0.31 -5.42 -6.92
C TRP A 169 -0.98 -5.61 -5.57
N MET A 170 -1.70 -6.69 -5.41
CA MET A 170 -2.34 -7.03 -4.14
C MET A 170 -1.99 -8.45 -3.73
N LEU A 171 -1.87 -8.69 -2.41
CA LEU A 171 -1.89 -10.06 -1.90
C LEU A 171 -3.30 -10.64 -2.01
N GLU A 172 -3.39 -11.96 -2.12
CA GLU A 172 -4.64 -12.72 -2.27
C GLU A 172 -5.71 -12.39 -1.21
N ASN A 173 -5.28 -12.16 0.05
CA ASN A 173 -6.18 -11.82 1.15
C ASN A 173 -5.95 -10.37 1.60
N SER A 174 -6.03 -9.43 0.68
CA SER A 174 -5.94 -8.01 0.95
C SER A 174 -7.19 -7.29 0.42
N THR A 175 -7.38 -6.05 0.81
CA THR A 175 -8.51 -5.22 0.37
C THR A 175 -8.02 -3.88 -0.15
N TYR A 176 -8.71 -3.31 -1.14
CA TYR A 176 -8.46 -1.95 -1.58
C TYR A 176 -9.81 -1.28 -1.85
N SER A 177 -10.14 -0.24 -1.11
CA SER A 177 -11.46 0.38 -1.13
C SER A 177 -11.40 1.86 -0.75
N VAL A 178 -12.33 2.62 -1.31
CA VAL A 178 -12.53 4.03 -0.95
C VAL A 178 -13.08 4.22 0.46
N LEU A 179 -13.78 3.21 0.99
CA LEU A 179 -14.48 3.27 2.28
C LEU A 179 -14.45 1.88 2.95
N SER A 180 -14.47 1.83 4.27
CA SER A 180 -14.64 0.57 4.98
C SER A 180 -16.06 0.01 4.79
N PRO A 181 -16.25 -1.31 4.83
CA PRO A 181 -17.60 -1.90 4.75
C PRO A 181 -18.56 -1.37 5.81
N GLU A 182 -18.08 -1.20 7.05
CA GLU A 182 -18.85 -0.61 8.15
C GLU A 182 -19.26 0.83 7.86
N GLY A 183 -18.32 1.63 7.35
CA GLY A 183 -18.58 3.03 6.96
C GLY A 183 -19.59 3.12 5.82
N PHE A 184 -19.44 2.28 4.80
CA PHE A 184 -20.40 2.18 3.69
C PHE A 184 -21.80 1.85 4.17
N ALA A 185 -21.94 0.80 4.98
CA ALA A 185 -23.23 0.36 5.53
C ALA A 185 -23.86 1.44 6.42
N ALA A 186 -23.08 2.09 7.27
CA ALA A 186 -23.54 3.18 8.13
C ALA A 186 -24.04 4.39 7.32
N ILE A 187 -23.34 4.79 6.27
CA ILE A 187 -23.69 5.96 5.46
C ILE A 187 -24.91 5.67 4.59
N LEU A 188 -24.92 4.59 3.84
CA LEU A 188 -25.96 4.32 2.84
C LEU A 188 -27.18 3.64 3.44
N TRP A 189 -26.99 2.73 4.39
CA TRP A 189 -28.10 1.93 4.93
C TRP A 189 -28.48 2.29 6.36
N LYS A 190 -27.71 3.22 6.99
CA LYS A 190 -27.88 3.62 8.40
C LYS A 190 -27.74 2.45 9.38
N ASP A 191 -27.04 1.41 8.98
CA ASP A 191 -26.87 0.17 9.75
C ASP A 191 -25.47 -0.43 9.51
N SER A 192 -24.54 -0.17 10.41
CA SER A 192 -23.15 -0.69 10.33
C SER A 192 -23.06 -2.21 10.51
N SER A 193 -24.10 -2.87 11.07
CA SER A 193 -24.10 -4.33 11.23
C SER A 193 -24.16 -5.09 9.89
N ARG A 194 -24.54 -4.42 8.80
CA ARG A 194 -24.57 -4.97 7.45
C ARG A 194 -23.22 -4.87 6.71
N ALA A 195 -22.11 -4.80 7.45
CA ALA A 195 -20.77 -4.67 6.88
C ALA A 195 -20.40 -5.81 5.92
N ASP A 196 -20.83 -7.05 6.19
CA ASP A 196 -20.56 -8.20 5.32
C ASP A 196 -21.22 -8.05 3.94
N GLU A 197 -22.45 -7.58 3.90
CA GLU A 197 -23.16 -7.27 2.67
C GLU A 197 -22.51 -6.08 1.93
N ALA A 198 -22.10 -5.07 2.67
CA ALA A 198 -21.39 -3.91 2.14
C ALA A 198 -20.05 -4.31 1.49
N ALA A 199 -19.32 -5.26 2.07
CA ALA A 199 -18.06 -5.76 1.50
C ALA A 199 -18.26 -6.37 0.10
N GLU A 200 -19.36 -7.09 -0.14
CA GLU A 200 -19.69 -7.64 -1.46
C GLU A 200 -20.03 -6.52 -2.46
N VAL A 201 -20.80 -5.52 -2.04
CA VAL A 201 -21.21 -4.38 -2.90
C VAL A 201 -20.01 -3.50 -3.28
N LEU A 202 -19.08 -3.28 -2.36
CA LEU A 202 -17.86 -2.48 -2.57
C LEU A 202 -16.88 -3.11 -3.57
N GLN A 203 -17.00 -4.41 -3.85
CA GLN A 203 -16.12 -5.15 -4.77
C GLN A 203 -14.60 -4.95 -4.49
N LEU A 204 -14.25 -4.86 -3.21
CA LEU A 204 -12.93 -4.48 -2.70
C LEU A 204 -11.87 -5.60 -2.71
N THR A 205 -12.23 -6.80 -3.18
CA THR A 205 -11.32 -7.96 -3.21
C THR A 205 -10.37 -7.91 -4.41
N PRO A 206 -9.19 -8.54 -4.32
CA PRO A 206 -8.21 -8.53 -5.40
C PRO A 206 -8.76 -9.05 -6.74
N GLU A 207 -9.59 -10.09 -6.71
CA GLU A 207 -10.19 -10.67 -7.94
C GLU A 207 -11.11 -9.65 -8.63
N LYS A 208 -11.93 -8.94 -7.85
CA LYS A 208 -12.84 -7.92 -8.38
C LYS A 208 -12.08 -6.73 -8.96
N LEU A 209 -11.06 -6.27 -8.25
CA LEU A 209 -10.22 -5.15 -8.68
C LEU A 209 -9.36 -5.49 -9.91
N LEU A 210 -8.90 -6.74 -10.01
CA LEU A 210 -8.21 -7.22 -11.20
C LEU A 210 -9.16 -7.28 -12.43
N GLN A 211 -10.39 -7.77 -12.25
CA GLN A 211 -11.41 -7.77 -13.31
C GLN A 211 -11.73 -6.35 -13.79
N GLN A 212 -11.75 -5.38 -12.89
CA GLN A 212 -11.95 -3.95 -13.19
C GLN A 212 -10.68 -3.25 -13.71
N LYS A 213 -9.54 -3.95 -13.79
CA LYS A 213 -8.24 -3.42 -14.22
C LYS A 213 -7.72 -2.27 -13.33
N ILE A 214 -8.14 -2.25 -12.06
CA ILE A 214 -7.65 -1.30 -11.04
C ILE A 214 -6.26 -1.71 -10.57
N ILE A 215 -5.98 -3.01 -10.50
CA ILE A 215 -4.68 -3.58 -10.15
C ILE A 215 -4.10 -4.39 -11.32
N GLU A 216 -2.78 -4.58 -11.32
CA GLU A 216 -2.06 -5.32 -12.35
C GLU A 216 -2.05 -6.83 -12.09
N GLY A 217 -2.18 -7.25 -10.83
CA GLY A 217 -2.22 -8.68 -10.53
C GLY A 217 -2.34 -9.00 -9.04
N ILE A 218 -2.44 -10.31 -8.78
CA ILE A 218 -2.61 -10.87 -7.44
C ILE A 218 -1.39 -11.74 -7.12
N ILE A 219 -0.82 -11.54 -5.94
CA ILE A 219 0.26 -12.38 -5.42
C ILE A 219 -0.36 -13.39 -4.47
N PRO A 220 -0.26 -14.70 -4.76
CA PRO A 220 -0.77 -15.74 -3.86
C PRO A 220 -0.10 -15.69 -2.50
N GLU A 221 -0.88 -15.87 -1.44
CA GLU A 221 -0.36 -15.94 -0.09
C GLU A 221 0.12 -17.36 0.26
N SER A 222 1.09 -17.44 1.14
CA SER A 222 1.64 -18.68 1.65
C SER A 222 1.82 -18.60 3.16
N HIS A 223 1.50 -19.67 3.88
CA HIS A 223 1.82 -19.77 5.32
C HIS A 223 3.32 -19.63 5.61
N SER A 224 4.19 -19.87 4.63
CA SER A 224 5.62 -19.63 4.76
C SER A 224 5.95 -18.18 4.40
N GLN A 225 6.30 -17.36 5.41
CA GLN A 225 6.75 -15.99 5.21
C GLN A 225 7.90 -15.90 4.18
N ARG A 226 8.84 -16.86 4.21
CA ARG A 226 9.94 -16.91 3.22
C ARG A 226 9.45 -17.10 1.79
N ARG A 227 8.43 -17.95 1.58
CA ARG A 227 7.84 -18.16 0.24
C ARG A 227 7.09 -16.92 -0.22
N LEU A 228 6.33 -16.30 0.69
CA LEU A 228 5.59 -15.07 0.40
C LEU A 228 6.54 -13.92 0.04
N CYS A 229 7.58 -13.66 0.85
CA CYS A 229 8.59 -12.64 0.54
C CYS A 229 9.26 -12.89 -0.81
N ARG A 230 9.55 -14.16 -1.15
CA ARG A 230 10.12 -14.52 -2.46
C ARG A 230 9.16 -14.22 -3.61
N ALA A 231 7.86 -14.50 -3.45
CA ALA A 231 6.85 -14.20 -4.46
C ALA A 231 6.73 -12.68 -4.68
N ILE A 232 6.63 -11.91 -3.61
CA ILE A 232 6.58 -10.44 -3.65
C ILE A 232 7.85 -9.90 -4.32
N LYS A 233 9.03 -10.35 -3.87
CA LYS A 233 10.33 -9.97 -4.46
C LYS A 233 10.38 -10.21 -5.96
N LYS A 234 9.95 -11.40 -6.41
CA LYS A 234 9.92 -11.77 -7.83
C LYS A 234 9.01 -10.82 -8.61
N THR A 235 7.80 -10.56 -8.12
CA THR A 235 6.84 -9.66 -8.77
C THR A 235 7.42 -8.26 -8.90
N ILE A 236 7.90 -7.67 -7.80
CA ILE A 236 8.48 -6.31 -7.81
C ILE A 236 9.67 -6.24 -8.79
N THR A 237 10.57 -7.24 -8.76
CA THR A 237 11.74 -7.27 -9.66
C THR A 237 11.30 -7.30 -11.13
N THR A 238 10.31 -8.12 -11.48
CA THR A 238 9.81 -8.23 -12.86
C THR A 238 9.22 -6.92 -13.34
N GLU A 239 8.34 -6.31 -12.54
CA GLU A 239 7.72 -5.03 -12.89
C GLU A 239 8.73 -3.88 -12.98
N MET A 240 9.69 -3.85 -12.05
CA MET A 240 10.74 -2.85 -12.04
C MET A 240 11.60 -2.92 -13.31
N MET A 241 12.00 -4.12 -13.71
CA MET A 241 12.78 -4.32 -14.94
C MET A 241 12.02 -3.85 -16.19
N GLN A 242 10.72 -4.12 -16.27
CA GLN A 242 9.89 -3.67 -17.39
C GLN A 242 9.76 -2.13 -17.43
N LEU A 243 9.47 -1.52 -16.27
CA LEU A 243 9.30 -0.07 -16.19
C LEU A 243 10.59 0.70 -16.49
N GLN A 244 11.75 0.14 -16.10
CA GLN A 244 13.05 0.76 -16.37
C GLN A 244 13.48 0.74 -17.84
N GLN A 245 12.86 -0.10 -18.67
CA GLN A 245 13.07 -0.08 -20.13
C GLN A 245 12.38 1.10 -20.83
N LEU A 246 11.42 1.74 -20.13
CA LEU A 246 10.67 2.86 -20.68
C LEU A 246 11.49 4.16 -20.57
N LYS A 247 11.39 4.99 -21.60
CA LYS A 247 11.83 6.40 -21.48
C LYS A 247 10.95 7.11 -20.46
N THR A 248 11.48 8.08 -19.74
CA THR A 248 10.74 8.85 -18.73
C THR A 248 9.41 9.40 -19.25
N THR A 249 9.39 9.93 -20.47
CA THR A 249 8.16 10.43 -21.12
C THR A 249 7.11 9.34 -21.30
N GLN A 250 7.51 8.14 -21.70
CA GLN A 250 6.62 6.99 -21.86
C GLN A 250 6.09 6.49 -20.49
N LEU A 251 6.96 6.44 -19.48
CA LEU A 251 6.59 6.06 -18.12
C LEU A 251 5.49 6.98 -17.57
N LEU A 252 5.70 8.29 -17.65
CA LEU A 252 4.74 9.28 -17.17
C LEU A 252 3.43 9.26 -17.95
N GLU A 253 3.49 9.10 -19.26
CA GLU A 253 2.28 8.99 -20.09
C GLU A 253 1.49 7.73 -19.78
N GLN A 254 2.15 6.58 -19.61
CA GLN A 254 1.46 5.34 -19.19
C GLN A 254 0.82 5.48 -17.81
N ARG A 255 1.52 6.11 -16.84
CA ARG A 255 0.97 6.41 -15.52
C ARG A 255 -0.26 7.30 -15.62
N ARG A 256 -0.21 8.37 -16.40
CA ARG A 256 -1.34 9.27 -16.64
C ARG A 256 -2.53 8.54 -17.25
N LEU A 257 -2.31 7.72 -18.27
CA LEU A 257 -3.35 6.95 -18.95
C LEU A 257 -3.98 5.89 -18.04
N ARG A 258 -3.19 5.32 -17.11
CA ARG A 258 -3.68 4.35 -16.13
C ARG A 258 -4.83 4.90 -15.30
N PHE A 259 -4.70 6.12 -14.77
CA PHE A 259 -5.70 6.75 -13.93
C PHE A 259 -6.83 7.46 -14.68
N ARG A 260 -6.72 7.60 -16.00
CA ARG A 260 -7.78 8.16 -16.86
C ARG A 260 -8.77 7.12 -17.39
N LYS A 261 -8.60 5.87 -17.01
CA LYS A 261 -9.51 4.78 -17.40
C LYS A 261 -10.76 4.72 -16.55
N PHE A 262 -10.77 5.43 -15.44
CA PHE A 262 -11.81 5.41 -14.42
C PHE A 262 -12.58 6.70 -14.37
#